data_fc388ebd55f0f5a508530c54738bc64e
#
_entry.id   fc388ebd55f0f5a508530c54738bc64e
#
_cell.length_a   1.000
_cell.length_b   1.000
_cell.length_c   1.000
_cell.angle_alpha   90.00
_cell.angle_beta   90.00
_cell.angle_gamma   90.00
#
_symmetry.space_group_name_H-M   'P 1'
#
loop_
_entity.id
_entity.type
_entity.pdbx_description
1 polymer ?
#
loop_
_entity_poly.entity_id
_entity_poly.type
_entity_poly.pdbx_seq_one_letter_code
_entity_poly.pdbx_strand_id
1 'polypeptide(L)'
;MVSDAHEGLKAAIRRVLGATWQRCRVHWMRSALAHVPKGQQSVVAAALRQAFLQADQDGARQVWRQVADQLRPRWPKLSSLMDESEHDVLAYLGFPAQHRAKLHSTNPLERLNKEVKRRADVVGIFPSEPSIVRLIGAVLLEQNDERQLRHRYMQVEAMAELASPAAEAEPAQIPPQAA
;
A
#
# COMPACT_ATOMS: atom_id res chain seq x y z
N MET A 1 -4.57 7.17 0.18
CA MET A 1 -4.31 6.91 1.62
C MET A 1 -4.22 5.41 1.89
N VAL A 2 -3.30 4.94 2.76
CA VAL A 2 -3.12 3.51 3.06
C VAL A 2 -3.69 3.19 4.43
N SER A 3 -4.51 2.14 4.54
CA SER A 3 -4.99 1.64 5.83
C SER A 3 -5.27 0.13 5.79
N ASP A 4 -5.61 -0.44 6.93
CA ASP A 4 -6.20 -1.78 6.98
C ASP A 4 -7.66 -1.75 6.53
N ALA A 5 -8.24 -2.92 6.25
CA ALA A 5 -9.61 -3.05 5.78
C ALA A 5 -10.61 -2.81 6.91
N HIS A 6 -11.07 -1.57 7.03
CA HIS A 6 -12.13 -1.15 7.93
C HIS A 6 -13.11 -0.27 7.16
N GLU A 7 -14.34 -0.74 6.97
CA GLU A 7 -15.32 -0.08 6.10
C GLU A 7 -15.63 1.36 6.51
N GLY A 8 -15.76 1.63 7.82
CA GLY A 8 -15.96 2.99 8.32
C GLY A 8 -14.80 3.93 7.99
N LEU A 9 -13.55 3.44 8.07
CA LEU A 9 -12.36 4.21 7.69
C LEU A 9 -12.30 4.44 6.18
N LYS A 10 -12.60 3.42 5.38
CA LYS A 10 -12.68 3.51 3.92
C LYS A 10 -13.72 4.55 3.48
N ALA A 11 -14.90 4.53 4.10
CA ALA A 11 -15.96 5.50 3.83
C ALA A 11 -15.55 6.93 4.23
N ALA A 12 -14.91 7.09 5.40
CA ALA A 12 -14.41 8.39 5.87
C ALA A 12 -13.32 8.95 4.95
N ILE A 13 -12.36 8.15 4.50
CA ILE A 13 -11.32 8.55 3.55
C ILE A 13 -11.94 9.09 2.26
N ARG A 14 -12.91 8.37 1.71
CA ARG A 14 -13.59 8.80 0.47
C ARG A 14 -14.36 10.11 0.68
N ARG A 15 -15.15 10.19 1.76
CA ARG A 15 -16.06 11.32 2.02
C ARG A 15 -15.34 12.59 2.45
N VAL A 16 -14.32 12.46 3.30
CA VAL A 16 -13.65 13.61 3.93
C VAL A 16 -12.43 14.06 3.14
N LEU A 17 -11.64 13.10 2.62
CA LEU A 17 -10.36 13.40 1.98
C LEU A 17 -10.42 13.33 0.45
N GLY A 18 -11.48 12.76 -0.14
CA GLY A 18 -11.56 12.52 -1.58
C GLY A 18 -10.37 11.72 -2.15
N ALA A 19 -9.66 10.99 -1.30
CA ALA A 19 -8.41 10.35 -1.64
C ALA A 19 -8.62 8.89 -2.07
N THR A 20 -7.79 8.43 -3.02
CA THR A 20 -7.70 7.00 -3.36
C THR A 20 -7.32 6.20 -2.13
N TRP A 21 -8.08 5.16 -1.86
CA TRP A 21 -7.79 4.24 -0.77
C TRP A 21 -6.97 3.06 -1.28
N GLN A 22 -5.89 2.75 -0.55
CA GLN A 22 -5.03 1.59 -0.74
C GLN A 22 -5.17 0.69 0.47
N ARG A 23 -5.57 -0.55 0.26
CA ARG A 23 -5.55 -1.58 1.30
C ARG A 23 -4.11 -1.98 1.61
N CYS A 24 -3.74 -2.02 2.89
CA CYS A 24 -2.41 -2.46 3.30
C CYS A 24 -2.11 -3.87 2.79
N ARG A 25 -1.12 -4.01 1.90
CA ARG A 25 -0.73 -5.29 1.30
C ARG A 25 -0.29 -6.33 2.35
N VAL A 26 0.38 -5.88 3.41
CA VAL A 26 0.86 -6.79 4.47
C VAL A 26 -0.31 -7.40 5.24
N HIS A 27 -1.28 -6.58 5.64
CA HIS A 27 -2.48 -7.07 6.33
C HIS A 27 -3.36 -7.91 5.39
N TRP A 28 -3.50 -7.49 4.14
CA TRP A 28 -4.21 -8.28 3.14
C TRP A 28 -3.57 -9.68 2.96
N MET A 29 -2.25 -9.75 2.80
CA MET A 29 -1.53 -11.01 2.66
C MET A 29 -1.76 -11.93 3.88
N ARG A 30 -1.73 -11.37 5.09
CA ARG A 30 -2.03 -12.11 6.33
C ARG A 30 -3.45 -12.66 6.33
N SER A 31 -4.43 -11.86 5.94
CA SER A 31 -5.84 -12.27 5.83
C SER A 31 -6.03 -13.33 4.74
N ALA A 32 -5.38 -13.20 3.60
CA ALA A 32 -5.42 -14.16 2.50
C ALA A 32 -4.86 -15.53 2.93
N LEU A 33 -3.70 -15.54 3.57
CA LEU A 33 -3.06 -16.77 4.03
C LEU A 33 -3.79 -17.45 5.19
N ALA A 34 -4.67 -16.75 5.91
CA ALA A 34 -5.53 -17.37 6.93
C ALA A 34 -6.53 -18.38 6.32
N HIS A 35 -6.85 -18.29 5.02
CA HIS A 35 -7.68 -19.25 4.30
C HIS A 35 -6.92 -20.49 3.81
N VAL A 36 -5.61 -20.58 4.08
CA VAL A 36 -4.72 -21.63 3.59
C VAL A 36 -4.10 -22.40 4.77
N PRO A 37 -4.08 -23.74 4.75
CA PRO A 37 -3.39 -24.54 5.77
C PRO A 37 -1.91 -24.16 5.89
N LYS A 38 -1.39 -24.17 7.12
CA LYS A 38 -0.01 -23.69 7.42
C LYS A 38 1.07 -24.30 6.52
N GLY A 39 0.99 -25.59 6.24
CA GLY A 39 1.98 -26.28 5.38
C GLY A 39 1.98 -25.87 3.92
N GLN A 40 0.97 -25.11 3.47
CA GLN A 40 0.83 -24.67 2.07
C GLN A 40 0.93 -23.15 1.91
N GLN A 41 1.01 -22.41 3.01
CA GLN A 41 1.04 -20.96 2.99
C GLN A 41 2.25 -20.38 2.25
N SER A 42 3.41 -21.03 2.32
CA SER A 42 4.63 -20.58 1.65
C SER A 42 4.48 -20.59 0.13
N VAL A 43 3.90 -21.67 -0.41
CA VAL A 43 3.68 -21.83 -1.86
C VAL A 43 2.64 -20.84 -2.36
N VAL A 44 1.50 -20.72 -1.64
CA VAL A 44 0.46 -19.76 -1.98
C VAL A 44 0.98 -18.32 -1.86
N ALA A 45 1.75 -18.01 -0.81
CA ALA A 45 2.38 -16.69 -0.66
C ALA A 45 3.33 -16.36 -1.81
N ALA A 46 4.09 -17.34 -2.31
CA ALA A 46 4.95 -17.16 -3.46
C ALA A 46 4.14 -16.82 -4.73
N ALA A 47 3.04 -17.56 -4.98
CA ALA A 47 2.15 -17.28 -6.09
C ALA A 47 1.53 -15.88 -6.01
N LEU A 48 0.98 -15.49 -4.86
CA LEU A 48 0.40 -14.15 -4.64
C LEU A 48 1.42 -13.02 -4.85
N ARG A 49 2.68 -13.23 -4.46
CA ARG A 49 3.74 -12.23 -4.64
C ARG A 49 4.05 -11.94 -6.10
N GLN A 50 3.79 -12.86 -7.04
CA GLN A 50 4.05 -12.65 -8.46
C GLN A 50 3.31 -11.43 -9.01
N ALA A 51 2.07 -11.20 -8.59
CA ALA A 51 1.32 -10.02 -8.97
C ALA A 51 1.95 -8.70 -8.48
N PHE A 52 2.58 -8.71 -7.31
CA PHE A 52 3.23 -7.52 -6.74
C PHE A 52 4.61 -7.23 -7.33
N LEU A 53 5.19 -8.16 -8.09
CA LEU A 53 6.49 -7.99 -8.76
C LEU A 53 6.37 -7.40 -10.15
N GLN A 54 5.16 -7.20 -10.65
CA GLN A 54 4.94 -6.63 -11.98
C GLN A 54 5.33 -5.16 -12.03
N ALA A 55 5.82 -4.73 -13.19
CA ALA A 55 6.30 -3.37 -13.40
C ALA A 55 5.17 -2.34 -13.44
N ASP A 56 4.02 -2.73 -13.96
CA ASP A 56 2.85 -1.88 -14.15
C ASP A 56 1.57 -2.48 -13.54
N GLN A 57 0.51 -1.68 -13.55
CA GLN A 57 -0.75 -2.05 -12.95
C GLN A 57 -1.52 -3.10 -13.76
N ASP A 58 -1.42 -3.06 -15.08
CA ASP A 58 -2.18 -3.97 -15.95
C ASP A 58 -1.57 -5.37 -15.94
N GLY A 59 -0.24 -5.47 -16.00
CA GLY A 59 0.47 -6.73 -15.80
C GLY A 59 0.18 -7.34 -14.42
N ALA A 60 0.14 -6.50 -13.38
CA ALA A 60 -0.20 -6.96 -12.03
C ALA A 60 -1.63 -7.50 -11.95
N ARG A 61 -2.61 -6.83 -12.56
CA ARG A 61 -4.00 -7.29 -12.64
C ARG A 61 -4.13 -8.61 -13.39
N GLN A 62 -3.43 -8.73 -14.51
CA GLN A 62 -3.44 -9.97 -15.29
C GLN A 62 -2.90 -11.15 -14.46
N VAL A 63 -1.73 -11.00 -13.86
CA VAL A 63 -1.14 -12.03 -12.99
C VAL A 63 -2.03 -12.31 -11.78
N TRP A 64 -2.62 -11.27 -11.16
CA TRP A 64 -3.53 -11.42 -10.04
C TRP A 64 -4.71 -12.32 -10.36
N ARG A 65 -5.39 -12.09 -11.50
CA ARG A 65 -6.53 -12.89 -11.96
C ARG A 65 -6.12 -14.32 -12.33
N GLN A 66 -4.98 -14.50 -13.00
CA GLN A 66 -4.42 -15.83 -13.27
C GLN A 66 -4.19 -16.64 -11.99
N VAL A 67 -3.58 -16.01 -10.98
CA VAL A 67 -3.34 -16.66 -9.68
C VAL A 67 -4.66 -16.95 -8.97
N ALA A 68 -5.62 -16.03 -8.99
CA ALA A 68 -6.94 -16.26 -8.41
C ALA A 68 -7.64 -17.46 -9.04
N ASP A 69 -7.59 -17.60 -10.37
CA ASP A 69 -8.19 -18.73 -11.09
C ASP A 69 -7.47 -20.06 -10.80
N GLN A 70 -6.16 -20.06 -10.71
CA GLN A 70 -5.37 -21.23 -10.32
C GLN A 70 -5.68 -21.71 -8.88
N LEU A 71 -5.96 -20.77 -7.97
CA LEU A 71 -6.23 -21.07 -6.57
C LEU A 71 -7.71 -21.44 -6.32
N ARG A 72 -8.61 -21.03 -7.20
CA ARG A 72 -10.08 -21.17 -7.07
C ARG A 72 -10.57 -22.60 -6.80
N PRO A 73 -10.08 -23.64 -7.51
CA PRO A 73 -10.55 -25.02 -7.26
C PRO A 73 -10.23 -25.53 -5.86
N ARG A 74 -9.13 -25.06 -5.26
CA ARG A 74 -8.64 -25.54 -3.98
C ARG A 74 -8.97 -24.61 -2.81
N TRP A 75 -8.96 -23.30 -3.05
CA TRP A 75 -9.22 -22.28 -2.02
C TRP A 75 -10.22 -21.22 -2.53
N PRO A 76 -11.49 -21.58 -2.70
CA PRO A 76 -12.49 -20.67 -3.29
C PRO A 76 -12.68 -19.39 -2.46
N LYS A 77 -12.60 -19.45 -1.11
CA LYS A 77 -12.69 -18.27 -0.25
C LYS A 77 -11.52 -17.30 -0.45
N LEU A 78 -10.32 -17.82 -0.70
CA LEU A 78 -9.16 -16.99 -1.01
C LEU A 78 -9.34 -16.29 -2.36
N SER A 79 -9.80 -17.02 -3.37
CA SER A 79 -10.04 -16.44 -4.69
C SER A 79 -11.14 -15.37 -4.67
N SER A 80 -12.24 -15.59 -3.94
CA SER A 80 -13.26 -14.55 -3.75
C SER A 80 -12.68 -13.29 -3.09
N LEU A 81 -11.85 -13.46 -2.04
CA LEU A 81 -11.14 -12.34 -1.41
C LEU A 81 -10.22 -11.61 -2.40
N MET A 82 -9.56 -12.33 -3.30
CA MET A 82 -8.73 -11.75 -4.35
C MET A 82 -9.57 -10.93 -5.32
N ASP A 83 -10.67 -11.48 -5.83
CA ASP A 83 -11.58 -10.82 -6.78
C ASP A 83 -12.15 -9.51 -6.19
N GLU A 84 -12.60 -9.54 -4.93
CA GLU A 84 -13.18 -8.39 -4.24
C GLU A 84 -12.17 -7.28 -3.93
N SER A 85 -10.90 -7.63 -3.73
CA SER A 85 -9.87 -6.70 -3.25
C SER A 85 -8.85 -6.27 -4.29
N GLU A 86 -8.92 -6.75 -5.54
CA GLU A 86 -7.97 -6.45 -6.61
C GLU A 86 -7.69 -4.95 -6.73
N HIS A 87 -8.75 -4.16 -6.90
CA HIS A 87 -8.63 -2.71 -7.08
C HIS A 87 -7.97 -2.02 -5.88
N ASP A 88 -8.37 -2.40 -4.67
CA ASP A 88 -7.94 -1.75 -3.44
C ASP A 88 -6.49 -2.13 -3.05
N VAL A 89 -6.05 -3.34 -3.40
CA VAL A 89 -4.71 -3.85 -3.08
C VAL A 89 -3.67 -3.43 -4.11
N LEU A 90 -4.05 -3.31 -5.37
CA LEU A 90 -3.16 -2.94 -6.47
C LEU A 90 -3.16 -1.43 -6.79
N ALA A 91 -3.94 -0.61 -6.07
CA ALA A 91 -4.06 0.84 -6.34
C ALA A 91 -2.71 1.58 -6.29
N TYR A 92 -1.75 1.14 -5.45
CA TYR A 92 -0.43 1.76 -5.32
C TYR A 92 0.42 1.66 -6.62
N LEU A 93 0.11 0.72 -7.51
CA LEU A 93 0.83 0.53 -8.77
C LEU A 93 0.53 1.63 -9.80
N GLY A 94 -0.55 2.38 -9.63
CA GLY A 94 -0.83 3.60 -10.40
C GLY A 94 0.05 4.80 -10.05
N PHE A 95 0.95 4.67 -9.06
CA PHE A 95 1.88 5.71 -8.65
C PHE A 95 3.29 5.47 -9.22
N PRO A 96 4.13 6.52 -9.34
CA PRO A 96 5.51 6.39 -9.79
C PRO A 96 6.27 5.33 -8.98
N ALA A 97 7.10 4.52 -9.64
CA ALA A 97 7.76 3.35 -9.06
C ALA A 97 8.54 3.66 -7.77
N GLN A 98 9.19 4.82 -7.72
CA GLN A 98 9.96 5.31 -6.57
C GLN A 98 9.14 5.49 -5.28
N HIS A 99 7.81 5.68 -5.39
CA HIS A 99 6.92 5.86 -4.24
C HIS A 99 6.20 4.59 -3.80
N ARG A 100 6.12 3.58 -4.68
CA ARG A 100 5.33 2.36 -4.45
C ARG A 100 5.70 1.63 -3.16
N ALA A 101 7.01 1.60 -2.84
CA ALA A 101 7.50 0.97 -1.60
C ALA A 101 6.95 1.61 -0.32
N LYS A 102 6.58 2.89 -0.38
CA LYS A 102 6.02 3.65 0.75
C LYS A 102 4.50 3.65 0.79
N LEU A 103 3.84 3.32 -0.34
CA LEU A 103 2.40 3.40 -0.51
C LEU A 103 1.67 2.07 -0.32
N HIS A 104 2.37 0.93 -0.31
CA HIS A 104 1.73 -0.37 -0.28
C HIS A 104 1.41 -0.91 1.11
N SER A 105 1.90 -0.27 2.18
CA SER A 105 1.79 -0.82 3.54
C SER A 105 1.75 0.25 4.63
N THR A 106 1.13 -0.09 5.77
CA THR A 106 1.07 0.73 6.99
C THR A 106 2.30 0.55 7.89
N ASN A 107 3.28 -0.26 7.50
CA ASN A 107 4.48 -0.55 8.31
C ASN A 107 5.21 0.69 8.86
N PRO A 108 5.37 1.80 8.09
CA PRO A 108 6.00 3.00 8.62
C PRO A 108 5.26 3.61 9.81
N LEU A 109 3.91 3.62 9.74
CA LEU A 109 3.05 4.11 10.82
C LEU A 109 3.07 3.15 12.02
N GLU A 110 3.08 1.86 11.78
CA GLU A 110 3.17 0.85 12.84
C GLU A 110 4.50 0.93 13.60
N ARG A 111 5.62 1.20 12.90
CA ARG A 111 6.93 1.43 13.54
C ARG A 111 6.90 2.68 14.42
N LEU A 112 6.30 3.77 13.92
CA LEU A 112 6.14 5.00 14.69
C LEU A 112 5.31 4.77 15.95
N ASN A 113 4.16 4.10 15.81
CA ASN A 113 3.31 3.76 16.95
C ASN A 113 4.03 2.85 17.96
N LYS A 114 4.86 1.90 17.48
CA LYS A 114 5.67 1.06 18.35
C LYS A 114 6.70 1.87 19.13
N GLU A 115 7.34 2.84 18.51
CA GLU A 115 8.32 3.71 19.17
C GLU A 115 7.63 4.60 20.22
N VAL A 116 6.50 5.21 19.90
CA VAL A 116 5.69 5.98 20.86
C VAL A 116 5.34 5.12 22.08
N LYS A 117 4.83 3.91 21.87
CA LYS A 117 4.49 2.97 22.95
C LYS A 117 5.73 2.61 23.78
N ARG A 118 6.84 2.29 23.14
CA ARG A 118 8.09 1.94 23.84
C ARG A 118 8.56 3.06 24.75
N ARG A 119 8.51 4.32 24.29
CA ARG A 119 8.87 5.48 25.12
C ARG A 119 7.88 5.72 26.25
N ALA A 120 6.59 5.54 25.98
CA ALA A 120 5.55 5.65 27.02
C ALA A 120 5.69 4.57 28.11
N ASP A 121 5.99 3.32 27.70
CA ASP A 121 6.17 2.20 28.64
C ASP A 121 7.34 2.42 29.61
N VAL A 122 8.41 3.10 29.16
CA VAL A 122 9.56 3.46 30.03
C VAL A 122 9.17 4.46 31.10
N VAL A 123 8.28 5.40 30.82
CA VAL A 123 7.77 6.38 31.79
C VAL A 123 6.81 5.71 32.79
N GLY A 124 6.02 4.74 32.32
CA GLY A 124 5.06 3.98 33.11
C GLY A 124 3.82 4.79 33.47
N ILE A 125 3.86 5.58 34.55
CA ILE A 125 2.73 6.38 35.01
C ILE A 125 2.93 7.84 34.65
N PHE A 126 1.96 8.43 33.97
CA PHE A 126 1.96 9.85 33.63
C PHE A 126 1.18 10.67 34.67
N PRO A 127 1.75 11.79 35.15
CA PRO A 127 1.08 12.62 36.18
C PRO A 127 -0.11 13.39 35.63
N SER A 128 -0.19 13.60 34.30
CA SER A 128 -1.29 14.36 33.69
C SER A 128 -1.38 14.11 32.18
N GLU A 129 -2.53 14.37 31.57
CA GLU A 129 -2.73 14.30 30.13
C GLU A 129 -1.76 15.21 29.35
N PRO A 130 -1.48 16.48 29.75
CA PRO A 130 -0.47 17.30 29.07
C PRO A 130 0.94 16.68 29.06
N SER A 131 1.30 15.84 30.03
CA SER A 131 2.60 15.16 30.04
C SER A 131 2.66 14.06 28.97
N ILE A 132 1.55 13.36 28.72
CA ILE A 132 1.42 12.39 27.63
C ILE A 132 1.58 13.09 26.28
N VAL A 133 0.83 14.18 26.07
CA VAL A 133 0.87 14.96 24.83
C VAL A 133 2.27 15.50 24.55
N ARG A 134 2.97 15.98 25.57
CA ARG A 134 4.37 16.46 25.43
C ARG A 134 5.33 15.36 25.02
N LEU A 135 5.25 14.18 25.64
CA LEU A 135 6.11 13.05 25.28
C LEU A 135 5.85 12.61 23.83
N ILE A 136 4.58 12.42 23.47
CA ILE A 136 4.22 12.01 22.10
C ILE A 136 4.66 13.07 21.10
N GLY A 137 4.42 14.35 21.38
CA GLY A 137 4.84 15.46 20.53
C GLY A 137 6.36 15.50 20.32
N ALA A 138 7.15 15.30 21.38
CA ALA A 138 8.61 15.24 21.29
C ALA A 138 9.09 14.05 20.42
N VAL A 139 8.50 12.86 20.59
CA VAL A 139 8.83 11.68 19.76
C VAL A 139 8.49 11.92 18.30
N LEU A 140 7.34 12.52 18.01
CA LEU A 140 6.92 12.83 16.65
C LEU A 140 7.84 13.87 16.01
N LEU A 141 8.25 14.90 16.75
CA LEU A 141 9.18 15.93 16.27
C LEU A 141 10.54 15.33 15.96
N GLU A 142 11.12 14.55 16.89
CA GLU A 142 12.39 13.82 16.69
C GLU A 142 12.36 12.97 15.40
N GLN A 143 11.27 12.19 15.23
CA GLN A 143 11.10 11.35 14.04
C GLN A 143 10.90 12.15 12.75
N ASN A 144 10.25 13.32 12.82
CA ASN A 144 10.10 14.21 11.69
C ASN A 144 11.46 14.79 11.25
N ASP A 145 12.26 15.27 12.21
CA ASP A 145 13.58 15.84 11.97
C ASP A 145 14.56 14.79 11.39
N GLU A 146 14.57 13.58 11.92
CA GLU A 146 15.35 12.49 11.37
C GLU A 146 14.98 12.18 9.90
N ARG A 147 13.68 12.23 9.56
CA ARG A 147 13.21 11.98 8.21
C ARG A 147 13.56 13.10 7.24
N GLN A 148 13.53 14.35 7.71
CA GLN A 148 13.94 15.50 6.90
C GLN A 148 15.43 15.48 6.59
N LEU A 149 16.26 15.09 7.55
CA LEU A 149 17.72 15.07 7.39
C LEU A 149 18.22 13.87 6.58
N ARG A 150 17.62 12.70 6.76
CA ARG A 150 18.13 11.46 6.14
C ARG A 150 17.53 11.15 4.78
N HIS A 151 16.23 11.36 4.59
CA HIS A 151 15.55 11.05 3.33
C HIS A 151 14.26 11.85 3.22
N ARG A 152 14.09 12.60 2.14
CA ARG A 152 12.75 13.06 1.75
C ARG A 152 11.82 11.86 1.67
N TYR A 153 10.79 11.83 2.51
CA TYR A 153 9.85 10.70 2.56
C TYR A 153 9.12 10.49 1.23
N MET A 154 8.75 11.58 0.56
CA MET A 154 8.15 11.59 -0.77
C MET A 154 8.83 12.69 -1.60
N GLN A 155 9.20 12.36 -2.84
CA GLN A 155 9.66 13.35 -3.82
C GLN A 155 8.42 13.91 -4.50
N VAL A 156 8.00 15.11 -4.09
CA VAL A 156 6.77 15.74 -4.58
C VAL A 156 6.88 16.05 -6.09
N GLU A 157 8.08 16.30 -6.57
CA GLU A 157 8.39 16.58 -7.98
C GLU A 157 7.93 15.43 -8.91
N ALA A 158 8.14 14.19 -8.49
CA ALA A 158 7.70 13.02 -9.26
C ALA A 158 6.18 12.77 -9.21
N MET A 159 5.47 13.41 -8.27
CA MET A 159 4.01 13.38 -8.24
C MET A 159 3.37 14.31 -9.26
N ALA A 160 4.13 15.29 -9.80
CA ALA A 160 3.66 16.16 -10.87
C ALA A 160 3.29 15.37 -12.14
N GLU A 161 3.94 14.24 -12.39
CA GLU A 161 3.61 13.34 -13.50
C GLU A 161 2.16 12.82 -13.44
N LEU A 162 1.58 12.68 -12.24
CA LEU A 162 0.19 12.25 -12.05
C LEU A 162 -0.82 13.37 -12.37
N ALA A 163 -0.40 14.62 -12.31
CA ALA A 163 -1.24 15.80 -12.59
C ALA A 163 -1.14 16.24 -14.06
N SER A 164 -0.14 15.78 -14.79
CA SER A 164 -0.02 16.04 -16.21
C SER A 164 -1.03 15.16 -16.96
N PRO A 165 -1.94 15.72 -17.80
CA PRO A 165 -2.71 14.89 -18.72
C PRO A 165 -1.71 14.07 -19.55
N ALA A 166 -1.98 12.78 -19.71
CA ALA A 166 -1.19 11.92 -20.57
C ALA A 166 -1.02 12.66 -21.91
N ALA A 167 0.23 12.98 -22.27
CA ALA A 167 0.51 13.54 -23.58
C ALA A 167 -0.10 12.57 -24.58
N GLU A 168 -1.09 13.03 -25.33
CA GLU A 168 -1.69 12.26 -26.41
C GLU A 168 -0.52 11.79 -27.28
N ALA A 169 -0.32 10.48 -27.33
CA ALA A 169 0.69 9.91 -28.20
C ALA A 169 0.34 10.35 -29.63
N GLU A 170 1.15 11.19 -30.22
CA GLU A 170 1.00 11.54 -31.63
C GLU A 170 0.88 10.26 -32.43
N PRO A 171 -0.13 10.11 -33.28
CA PRO A 171 -0.28 8.91 -34.11
C PRO A 171 0.99 8.78 -34.97
N ALA A 172 1.64 7.62 -34.85
CA ALA A 172 2.82 7.29 -35.62
C ALA A 172 2.55 7.55 -37.11
N GLN A 173 3.26 8.50 -37.71
CA GLN A 173 3.17 8.76 -39.13
C GLN A 173 3.68 7.54 -39.88
N ILE A 174 2.79 6.88 -40.60
CA ILE A 174 3.13 5.78 -41.51
C ILE A 174 3.94 6.40 -42.64
N PRO A 175 5.19 5.94 -42.87
CA PRO A 175 5.95 6.43 -44.03
C PRO A 175 5.28 6.05 -45.34
N PRO A 176 5.24 6.93 -46.35
CA PRO A 176 4.62 6.64 -47.64
C PRO A 176 5.34 5.45 -48.29
N GLN A 177 4.54 4.46 -48.70
CA GLN A 177 5.05 3.35 -49.50
C GLN A 177 5.49 3.90 -50.85
N ALA A 178 6.78 3.70 -51.16
CA ALA A 178 7.33 4.01 -52.46
C ALA A 178 6.71 3.04 -53.51
N ALA A 179 6.20 3.63 -54.58
CA ALA A 179 5.71 2.94 -55.76
C ALA A 179 6.86 2.39 -56.62
#